data_4f0efb52b7abdab27ad915839456d7a5
#
_entry.id   4f0efb52b7abdab27ad915839456d7a5
#
_cell.length_a   1.000
_cell.length_b   1.000
_cell.length_c   1.000
_cell.angle_alpha   90.00
_cell.angle_beta   90.00
_cell.angle_gamma   90.00
#
_symmetry.space_group_name_H-M   'P 1'
#
loop_
_entity.id
_entity.type
_entity.pdbx_description
1 polymer ?
#
loop_
_entity_poly.entity_id
_entity_poly.type
_entity_poly.pdbx_seq_one_letter_code
_entity_poly.pdbx_strand_id
1 'polypeptide(L)'
;MRHLFLIFLSAILFACAGSDKDETAGYSAKELYEEAQANIDSAEFQSAVKNLESLEARYPFDPYAKQAQLEIAYAYYKFEELDQATSAVERFARLHPRDPHMDYVYYLKGLINFNRGQGLLDSWFPREPSRHDPAVLEQAFNNFSTLVSRYPDSIYAGDAYQRMVYLRNQMAEKEIQIAEFYIERKSWLSSAKRAKAVITKYPNTIWTKRALDIMLLSYQKLELTDLAADTQKIIDYNDFSDISTTIDPDKYGKAPPSI
;
A
#
# COMPACT_ATOMS: atom_id res chain seq x y z
N MET A 1 12.46 -14.03 -55.97
CA MET A 1 11.69 -14.10 -54.72
C MET A 1 12.52 -13.76 -53.46
N ARG A 2 13.75 -14.24 -53.34
CA ARG A 2 14.61 -14.03 -52.15
C ARG A 2 15.03 -12.54 -51.92
N HIS A 3 15.19 -11.77 -52.99
CA HIS A 3 15.51 -10.33 -52.89
C HIS A 3 14.29 -9.45 -52.64
N LEU A 4 13.09 -9.88 -53.05
CA LEU A 4 11.85 -9.15 -52.75
C LEU A 4 11.47 -9.23 -51.27
N PHE A 5 11.79 -10.36 -50.61
CA PHE A 5 11.54 -10.57 -49.19
C PHE A 5 12.50 -9.71 -48.30
N LEU A 6 13.74 -9.50 -48.76
CA LEU A 6 14.71 -8.64 -48.06
C LEU A 6 14.35 -7.15 -48.14
N ILE A 7 13.77 -6.72 -49.26
CA ILE A 7 13.29 -5.33 -49.43
C ILE A 7 12.04 -5.07 -48.57
N PHE A 8 11.16 -6.07 -48.42
CA PHE A 8 9.97 -5.94 -47.55
C PHE A 8 10.34 -5.95 -46.07
N LEU A 9 11.35 -6.71 -45.64
CA LEU A 9 11.83 -6.76 -44.29
C LEU A 9 12.57 -5.45 -43.88
N SER A 10 13.27 -4.78 -44.85
CA SER A 10 13.93 -3.49 -44.56
C SER A 10 12.95 -2.33 -44.47
N ALA A 11 11.79 -2.40 -45.12
CA ALA A 11 10.77 -1.35 -45.03
C ALA A 11 10.05 -1.32 -43.67
N ILE A 12 9.99 -2.47 -42.97
CA ILE A 12 9.37 -2.55 -41.62
C ILE A 12 10.23 -1.89 -40.55
N LEU A 13 11.57 -1.83 -40.74
CA LEU A 13 12.50 -1.23 -39.78
C LEU A 13 12.49 0.32 -39.80
N PHE A 14 11.91 0.95 -40.83
CA PHE A 14 11.78 2.41 -40.91
C PHE A 14 10.48 2.96 -40.32
N ALA A 15 9.52 2.11 -39.96
CA ALA A 15 8.22 2.55 -39.44
C ALA A 15 8.22 2.99 -37.97
N CYS A 16 9.32 2.78 -37.22
CA CYS A 16 9.43 3.16 -35.81
C CYS A 16 10.17 4.49 -35.57
N ALA A 17 10.53 5.24 -36.58
CA ALA A 17 11.13 6.57 -36.44
C ALA A 17 10.05 7.68 -36.48
N GLY A 18 8.97 7.51 -35.75
CA GLY A 18 8.09 8.62 -35.39
C GLY A 18 8.83 9.49 -34.39
N SER A 19 9.36 10.65 -34.79
CA SER A 19 9.78 11.67 -33.84
C SER A 19 8.52 12.14 -33.13
N ASP A 20 8.30 11.73 -31.86
CA ASP A 20 7.35 12.38 -30.98
C ASP A 20 7.74 13.87 -30.97
N LYS A 21 7.03 14.67 -31.73
CA LYS A 21 7.15 16.10 -31.59
C LYS A 21 6.68 16.43 -30.20
N ASP A 22 7.59 16.97 -29.41
CA ASP A 22 7.25 17.49 -28.09
C ASP A 22 6.26 18.64 -28.25
N GLU A 23 4.98 18.35 -28.15
CA GLU A 23 3.88 19.29 -28.30
C GLU A 23 3.98 20.45 -27.30
N THR A 24 4.73 20.26 -26.22
CA THR A 24 4.92 21.23 -25.15
C THR A 24 6.26 22.00 -25.26
N ALA A 25 6.98 21.90 -26.39
CA ALA A 25 8.34 22.44 -26.55
C ALA A 25 8.48 23.95 -26.24
N GLY A 26 7.41 24.74 -26.39
CA GLY A 26 7.37 26.17 -26.09
C GLY A 26 6.70 26.56 -24.78
N TYR A 27 6.20 25.62 -24.02
CA TYR A 27 5.43 25.89 -22.78
C TYR A 27 6.34 26.41 -21.68
N SER A 28 5.87 27.41 -20.94
CA SER A 28 6.45 27.88 -19.68
C SER A 28 6.20 26.84 -18.55
N ALA A 29 6.88 27.03 -17.42
CA ALA A 29 6.65 26.18 -16.23
C ALA A 29 5.18 26.17 -15.80
N LYS A 30 4.53 27.33 -15.82
CA LYS A 30 3.13 27.49 -15.48
C LYS A 30 2.22 26.73 -16.45
N GLU A 31 2.43 26.88 -17.76
CA GLU A 31 1.62 26.18 -18.77
C GLU A 31 1.76 24.65 -18.67
N LEU A 32 2.98 24.14 -18.47
CA LEU A 32 3.22 22.71 -18.23
C LEU A 32 2.50 22.22 -16.99
N TYR A 33 2.49 23.02 -15.92
CA TYR A 33 1.82 22.67 -14.69
C TYR A 33 0.29 22.67 -14.85
N GLU A 34 -0.28 23.71 -15.45
CA GLU A 34 -1.74 23.81 -15.71
C GLU A 34 -2.23 22.69 -16.63
N GLU A 35 -1.47 22.34 -17.67
CA GLU A 35 -1.78 21.21 -18.55
C GLU A 35 -1.72 19.88 -17.81
N ALA A 36 -0.73 19.69 -16.93
CA ALA A 36 -0.64 18.49 -16.11
C ALA A 36 -1.81 18.37 -15.14
N GLN A 37 -2.27 19.47 -14.53
CA GLN A 37 -3.46 19.48 -13.68
C GLN A 37 -4.73 19.09 -14.48
N ALA A 38 -4.92 19.64 -15.66
CA ALA A 38 -6.03 19.28 -16.54
C ALA A 38 -6.01 17.80 -16.90
N ASN A 39 -4.83 17.22 -17.14
CA ASN A 39 -4.67 15.78 -17.40
C ASN A 39 -4.97 14.93 -16.15
N ILE A 40 -4.59 15.39 -14.95
CA ILE A 40 -4.94 14.70 -13.69
C ILE A 40 -6.46 14.71 -13.49
N ASP A 41 -7.11 15.83 -13.70
CA ASP A 41 -8.56 16.00 -13.56
C ASP A 41 -9.34 15.12 -14.56
N SER A 42 -8.77 14.93 -15.76
CA SER A 42 -9.31 14.07 -16.82
C SER A 42 -8.92 12.60 -16.66
N ALA A 43 -8.18 12.23 -15.60
CA ALA A 43 -7.62 10.91 -15.36
C ALA A 43 -6.63 10.44 -16.46
N GLU A 44 -6.03 11.35 -17.21
CA GLU A 44 -4.98 11.09 -18.21
C GLU A 44 -3.59 11.09 -17.55
N PHE A 45 -3.40 10.18 -16.59
CA PHE A 45 -2.23 10.19 -15.70
C PHE A 45 -0.89 10.04 -16.44
N GLN A 46 -0.84 9.32 -17.55
CA GLN A 46 0.37 9.19 -18.37
C GLN A 46 0.78 10.53 -18.97
N SER A 47 -0.17 11.29 -19.50
CA SER A 47 0.07 12.64 -20.03
C SER A 47 0.47 13.61 -18.92
N ALA A 48 -0.16 13.52 -17.76
CA ALA A 48 0.20 14.30 -16.57
C ALA A 48 1.65 14.07 -16.16
N VAL A 49 2.09 12.80 -16.05
CA VAL A 49 3.49 12.45 -15.74
C VAL A 49 4.44 13.09 -16.75
N LYS A 50 4.18 12.96 -18.06
CA LYS A 50 5.03 13.52 -19.12
C LYS A 50 5.19 15.04 -18.97
N ASN A 51 4.09 15.75 -18.67
CA ASN A 51 4.12 17.20 -18.52
C ASN A 51 4.86 17.63 -17.24
N LEU A 52 4.63 16.95 -16.12
CA LEU A 52 5.30 17.23 -14.86
C LEU A 52 6.81 16.93 -14.92
N GLU A 53 7.21 15.82 -15.55
CA GLU A 53 8.62 15.51 -15.78
C GLU A 53 9.29 16.51 -16.72
N SER A 54 8.58 16.96 -17.76
CA SER A 54 9.06 18.02 -18.65
C SER A 54 9.24 19.34 -17.89
N LEU A 55 8.35 19.68 -16.99
CA LEU A 55 8.46 20.83 -16.10
C LEU A 55 9.71 20.72 -15.21
N GLU A 56 9.87 19.59 -14.50
CA GLU A 56 11.03 19.37 -13.63
C GLU A 56 12.35 19.44 -14.40
N ALA A 57 12.40 18.88 -15.62
CA ALA A 57 13.61 18.86 -16.42
C ALA A 57 13.98 20.22 -16.99
N ARG A 58 13.00 21.02 -17.44
CA ARG A 58 13.25 22.31 -18.09
C ARG A 58 13.35 23.48 -17.10
N TYR A 59 12.62 23.40 -15.99
CA TYR A 59 12.47 24.49 -15.03
C TYR A 59 12.76 24.02 -13.58
N PRO A 60 13.92 23.41 -13.30
CA PRO A 60 14.18 22.75 -12.01
C PRO A 60 14.19 23.69 -10.80
N PHE A 61 14.33 24.99 -11.01
CA PHE A 61 14.36 26.01 -9.96
C PHE A 61 13.06 26.82 -9.86
N ASP A 62 12.06 26.49 -10.67
CA ASP A 62 10.76 27.17 -10.63
C ASP A 62 9.96 26.70 -9.39
N PRO A 63 9.15 27.58 -8.77
CA PRO A 63 8.27 27.18 -7.67
C PRO A 63 7.37 25.97 -7.98
N TYR A 64 6.89 25.86 -9.23
CA TYR A 64 6.09 24.71 -9.67
C TYR A 64 6.86 23.40 -9.71
N ALA A 65 8.20 23.44 -9.87
CA ALA A 65 8.99 22.22 -9.97
C ALA A 65 8.93 21.36 -8.68
N LYS A 66 8.94 22.01 -7.52
CA LYS A 66 8.82 21.29 -6.25
C LYS A 66 7.45 20.62 -6.10
N GLN A 67 6.38 21.30 -6.48
CA GLN A 67 5.04 20.74 -6.46
C GLN A 67 4.91 19.60 -7.46
N ALA A 68 5.42 19.80 -8.68
CA ALA A 68 5.45 18.79 -9.73
C ALA A 68 6.11 17.47 -9.25
N GLN A 69 7.20 17.54 -8.47
CA GLN A 69 7.86 16.35 -7.92
C GLN A 69 6.92 15.48 -7.04
N LEU A 70 6.05 16.11 -6.27
CA LEU A 70 5.10 15.36 -5.44
C LEU A 70 3.94 14.83 -6.27
N GLU A 71 3.46 15.62 -7.23
CA GLU A 71 2.36 15.24 -8.12
C GLU A 71 2.76 14.15 -9.13
N ILE A 72 4.02 14.08 -9.55
CA ILE A 72 4.57 12.94 -10.31
C ILE A 72 4.35 11.64 -9.53
N ALA A 73 4.63 11.64 -8.23
CA ALA A 73 4.41 10.45 -7.40
C ALA A 73 2.93 10.06 -7.34
N TYR A 74 2.03 11.05 -7.24
CA TYR A 74 0.59 10.82 -7.27
C TYR A 74 0.11 10.31 -8.64
N ALA A 75 0.55 10.93 -9.73
CA ALA A 75 0.17 10.52 -11.08
C ALA A 75 0.63 9.09 -11.41
N TYR A 76 1.86 8.72 -11.03
CA TYR A 76 2.33 7.34 -11.15
C TYR A 76 1.50 6.37 -10.29
N TYR A 77 1.14 6.77 -9.05
CA TYR A 77 0.29 5.96 -8.20
C TYR A 77 -1.10 5.72 -8.85
N LYS A 78 -1.68 6.75 -9.44
CA LYS A 78 -2.99 6.66 -10.13
C LYS A 78 -2.91 5.89 -11.44
N PHE A 79 -1.77 5.91 -12.10
CA PHE A 79 -1.48 5.14 -13.31
C PHE A 79 -1.09 3.69 -13.00
N GLU A 80 -1.12 3.29 -11.71
CA GLU A 80 -0.75 1.96 -11.21
C GLU A 80 0.72 1.56 -11.40
N GLU A 81 1.58 2.51 -11.73
CA GLU A 81 3.02 2.34 -11.84
C GLU A 81 3.68 2.49 -10.45
N LEU A 82 3.40 1.50 -9.59
CA LEU A 82 3.72 1.57 -8.15
C LEU A 82 5.23 1.65 -7.85
N ASP A 83 6.10 1.13 -8.71
CA ASP A 83 7.55 1.23 -8.54
C ASP A 83 8.06 2.64 -8.83
N GLN A 84 7.55 3.27 -9.88
CA GLN A 84 7.84 4.65 -10.23
C GLN A 84 7.27 5.60 -9.17
N ALA A 85 6.03 5.36 -8.71
CA ALA A 85 5.43 6.11 -7.62
C ALA A 85 6.27 6.05 -6.34
N THR A 86 6.76 4.85 -5.97
CA THR A 86 7.65 4.66 -4.82
C THR A 86 8.93 5.48 -4.99
N SER A 87 9.58 5.38 -6.14
CA SER A 87 10.83 6.08 -6.43
C SER A 87 10.66 7.59 -6.37
N ALA A 88 9.56 8.12 -6.94
CA ALA A 88 9.24 9.54 -6.96
C ALA A 88 8.95 10.09 -5.54
N VAL A 89 8.09 9.41 -4.77
CA VAL A 89 7.74 9.88 -3.41
C VAL A 89 8.93 9.79 -2.46
N GLU A 90 9.80 8.80 -2.60
CA GLU A 90 11.02 8.70 -1.81
C GLU A 90 12.05 9.75 -2.19
N ARG A 91 12.17 10.06 -3.48
CA ARG A 91 13.01 11.17 -3.95
C ARG A 91 12.55 12.48 -3.35
N PHE A 92 11.25 12.79 -3.39
CA PHE A 92 10.69 13.98 -2.75
C PHE A 92 11.00 14.03 -1.25
N ALA A 93 10.76 12.95 -0.53
CA ALA A 93 11.03 12.88 0.91
C ALA A 93 12.51 13.12 1.27
N ARG A 94 13.44 12.66 0.43
CA ARG A 94 14.89 12.90 0.63
C ARG A 94 15.29 14.33 0.32
N LEU A 95 14.73 14.93 -0.71
CA LEU A 95 15.08 16.30 -1.13
C LEU A 95 14.42 17.36 -0.24
N HIS A 96 13.22 17.08 0.25
CA HIS A 96 12.39 18.04 0.98
C HIS A 96 11.91 17.50 2.36
N PRO A 97 12.82 17.07 3.27
CA PRO A 97 12.43 16.36 4.51
C PRO A 97 11.66 17.22 5.52
N ARG A 98 11.59 18.52 5.30
CA ARG A 98 10.86 19.49 6.15
C ARG A 98 9.73 20.20 5.40
N ASP A 99 9.30 19.64 4.26
CA ASP A 99 8.20 20.24 3.51
C ASP A 99 6.89 20.17 4.33
N PRO A 100 6.03 21.21 4.24
CA PRO A 100 4.74 21.19 4.94
C PRO A 100 3.84 20.00 4.56
N HIS A 101 3.99 19.44 3.36
CA HIS A 101 3.18 18.31 2.86
C HIS A 101 3.80 16.93 3.18
N MET A 102 4.68 16.83 4.16
CA MET A 102 5.27 15.55 4.56
C MET A 102 4.23 14.59 5.13
N ASP A 103 3.12 15.06 5.66
CA ASP A 103 1.97 14.24 6.02
C ASP A 103 1.37 13.52 4.80
N TYR A 104 1.14 14.23 3.70
CA TYR A 104 0.71 13.64 2.44
C TYR A 104 1.75 12.65 1.87
N VAL A 105 3.03 12.96 1.97
CA VAL A 105 4.12 12.06 1.56
C VAL A 105 4.02 10.70 2.26
N TYR A 106 3.85 10.68 3.59
CA TYR A 106 3.67 9.44 4.35
C TYR A 106 2.37 8.74 4.02
N TYR A 107 1.30 9.50 3.77
CA TYR A 107 0.02 8.96 3.32
C TYR A 107 0.15 8.26 1.97
N LEU A 108 0.72 8.92 0.97
CA LEU A 108 0.94 8.37 -0.36
C LEU A 108 1.85 7.12 -0.34
N LYS A 109 2.94 7.14 0.44
CA LYS A 109 3.77 5.94 0.68
C LYS A 109 2.96 4.78 1.27
N GLY A 110 2.08 5.08 2.20
CA GLY A 110 1.16 4.11 2.78
C GLY A 110 0.22 3.53 1.72
N LEU A 111 -0.39 4.36 0.89
CA LEU A 111 -1.29 3.96 -0.20
C LEU A 111 -0.59 3.10 -1.26
N ILE A 112 0.61 3.49 -1.69
CA ILE A 112 1.40 2.74 -2.68
C ILE A 112 1.66 1.32 -2.17
N ASN A 113 2.12 1.17 -0.92
CA ASN A 113 2.38 -0.14 -0.34
C ASN A 113 1.08 -0.91 -0.06
N PHE A 114 0.02 -0.23 0.33
CA PHE A 114 -1.30 -0.83 0.52
C PHE A 114 -1.82 -1.44 -0.79
N ASN A 115 -1.76 -0.69 -1.90
CA ASN A 115 -2.20 -1.18 -3.22
C ASN A 115 -1.27 -2.25 -3.80
N ARG A 116 0.03 -2.18 -3.52
CA ARG A 116 0.99 -3.24 -3.90
C ARG A 116 0.62 -4.58 -3.26
N GLY A 117 0.05 -4.55 -2.07
CA GLY A 117 -0.48 -5.73 -1.40
C GLY A 117 -1.77 -6.27 -2.03
N GLN A 118 -2.54 -5.41 -2.73
CA GLN A 118 -3.76 -5.80 -3.44
C GLN A 118 -3.41 -6.02 -4.92
N GLY A 119 -3.37 -7.27 -5.37
CA GLY A 119 -3.07 -7.56 -6.79
C GLY A 119 -4.16 -7.01 -7.72
N LEU A 120 -3.78 -6.57 -8.93
CA LEU A 120 -4.67 -6.07 -9.99
C LEU A 120 -5.87 -6.99 -10.30
N LEU A 121 -5.74 -8.28 -10.01
CA LEU A 121 -6.77 -9.29 -10.26
C LEU A 121 -7.65 -9.57 -9.03
N ASP A 122 -7.37 -8.97 -7.87
CA ASP A 122 -8.11 -9.26 -6.63
C ASP A 122 -9.55 -8.75 -6.69
N SER A 123 -9.83 -7.73 -7.51
CA SER A 123 -11.19 -7.26 -7.80
C SER A 123 -12.01 -8.25 -8.66
N TRP A 124 -11.35 -9.04 -9.50
CA TRP A 124 -11.99 -10.04 -10.38
C TRP A 124 -11.98 -11.45 -9.79
N PHE A 125 -10.94 -11.76 -9.03
CA PHE A 125 -10.75 -13.03 -8.34
C PHE A 125 -10.30 -12.73 -6.90
N PRO A 126 -11.24 -12.54 -5.97
CA PRO A 126 -10.90 -12.28 -4.58
C PRO A 126 -9.96 -13.38 -4.08
N ARG A 127 -8.71 -13.01 -3.84
CA ARG A 127 -7.74 -13.90 -3.20
C ARG A 127 -7.96 -13.86 -1.70
N GLU A 128 -7.64 -14.96 -1.04
CA GLU A 128 -7.57 -14.93 0.41
C GLU A 128 -6.57 -13.83 0.84
N PRO A 129 -6.99 -12.89 1.67
CA PRO A 129 -6.15 -11.76 2.11
C PRO A 129 -4.80 -12.18 2.69
N SER A 130 -4.74 -13.38 3.26
CA SER A 130 -3.54 -14.00 3.83
C SER A 130 -2.43 -14.36 2.83
N ARG A 131 -2.68 -14.24 1.51
CA ARG A 131 -1.67 -14.50 0.48
C ARG A 131 -0.77 -13.31 0.16
N HIS A 132 -1.08 -12.14 0.71
CA HIS A 132 -0.25 -10.94 0.52
C HIS A 132 1.11 -11.10 1.21
N ASP A 133 2.15 -10.48 0.65
CA ASP A 133 3.48 -10.46 1.27
C ASP A 133 3.41 -9.69 2.60
N PRO A 134 3.72 -10.34 3.73
CA PRO A 134 3.69 -9.68 5.04
C PRO A 134 4.57 -8.44 5.11
N ALA A 135 5.69 -8.42 4.40
CA ALA A 135 6.61 -7.29 4.41
C ALA A 135 5.98 -6.03 3.80
N VAL A 136 5.17 -6.19 2.74
CA VAL A 136 4.46 -5.08 2.09
C VAL A 136 3.36 -4.54 3.00
N LEU A 137 2.59 -5.42 3.66
CA LEU A 137 1.56 -5.01 4.63
C LEU A 137 2.17 -4.26 5.82
N GLU A 138 3.31 -4.74 6.33
CA GLU A 138 4.04 -4.09 7.42
C GLU A 138 4.58 -2.72 7.01
N GLN A 139 5.11 -2.57 5.79
CA GLN A 139 5.55 -1.29 5.26
C GLN A 139 4.40 -0.29 5.14
N ALA A 140 3.25 -0.71 4.61
CA ALA A 140 2.05 0.12 4.55
C ALA A 140 1.63 0.58 5.96
N PHE A 141 1.54 -0.35 6.91
CA PHE A 141 1.21 -0.05 8.30
C PHE A 141 2.19 0.96 8.92
N ASN A 142 3.50 0.78 8.73
CA ASN A 142 4.52 1.66 9.27
C ASN A 142 4.45 3.08 8.69
N ASN A 143 4.15 3.22 7.39
CA ASN A 143 3.96 4.53 6.77
C ASN A 143 2.74 5.26 7.33
N PHE A 144 1.59 4.59 7.43
CA PHE A 144 0.39 5.17 8.05
C PHE A 144 0.59 5.46 9.53
N SER A 145 1.27 4.59 10.28
CA SER A 145 1.61 4.82 11.68
C SER A 145 2.49 6.05 11.88
N THR A 146 3.46 6.26 10.97
CA THR A 146 4.31 7.46 10.98
C THR A 146 3.48 8.71 10.74
N LEU A 147 2.55 8.68 9.81
CA LEU A 147 1.62 9.77 9.55
C LEU A 147 0.81 10.09 10.81
N VAL A 148 0.08 9.12 11.35
CA VAL A 148 -0.84 9.31 12.49
C VAL A 148 -0.08 9.81 13.74
N SER A 149 1.16 9.33 13.97
CA SER A 149 1.94 9.70 15.14
C SER A 149 2.62 11.06 15.02
N ARG A 150 3.10 11.44 13.83
CA ARG A 150 3.83 12.69 13.62
C ARG A 150 2.93 13.86 13.22
N TYR A 151 1.81 13.56 12.58
CA TYR A 151 0.88 14.54 12.01
C TYR A 151 -0.56 14.20 12.40
N PRO A 152 -0.89 14.17 13.71
CA PRO A 152 -2.22 13.74 14.18
C PRO A 152 -3.37 14.64 13.69
N ASP A 153 -3.06 15.90 13.39
CA ASP A 153 -4.02 16.89 12.90
C ASP A 153 -4.15 16.90 11.37
N SER A 154 -3.43 16.03 10.67
CA SER A 154 -3.51 15.90 9.20
C SER A 154 -4.90 15.43 8.78
N ILE A 155 -5.42 16.00 7.69
CA ILE A 155 -6.67 15.57 7.07
C ILE A 155 -6.66 14.09 6.65
N TYR A 156 -5.47 13.51 6.46
CA TYR A 156 -5.28 12.11 6.07
C TYR A 156 -5.20 11.17 7.28
N ALA A 157 -5.05 11.70 8.52
CA ALA A 157 -4.81 10.87 9.69
C ALA A 157 -5.96 9.91 10.01
N GLY A 158 -7.20 10.35 9.81
CA GLY A 158 -8.39 9.54 10.05
C GLY A 158 -8.46 8.31 9.13
N ASP A 159 -8.27 8.49 7.82
CA ASP A 159 -8.24 7.40 6.84
C ASP A 159 -7.03 6.48 7.08
N ALA A 160 -5.86 7.05 7.32
CA ALA A 160 -4.65 6.28 7.63
C ALA A 160 -4.84 5.36 8.85
N TYR A 161 -5.48 5.86 9.92
CA TYR A 161 -5.80 5.06 11.10
C TYR A 161 -6.73 3.88 10.76
N GLN A 162 -7.77 4.10 9.95
CA GLN A 162 -8.69 3.04 9.53
C GLN A 162 -7.94 1.96 8.73
N ARG A 163 -7.06 2.37 7.81
CA ARG A 163 -6.21 1.44 7.05
C ARG A 163 -5.25 0.66 7.96
N MET A 164 -4.70 1.28 9.00
CA MET A 164 -3.89 0.58 10.00
C MET A 164 -4.70 -0.50 10.73
N VAL A 165 -5.94 -0.22 11.12
CA VAL A 165 -6.83 -1.23 11.73
C VAL A 165 -7.05 -2.40 10.77
N TYR A 166 -7.35 -2.12 9.51
CA TYR A 166 -7.50 -3.15 8.48
C TYR A 166 -6.24 -4.01 8.33
N LEU A 167 -5.09 -3.37 8.10
CA LEU A 167 -3.80 -4.06 7.91
C LEU A 167 -3.44 -4.94 9.12
N ARG A 168 -3.65 -4.45 10.34
CA ARG A 168 -3.41 -5.20 11.58
C ARG A 168 -4.26 -6.46 11.65
N ASN A 169 -5.55 -6.37 11.26
CA ASN A 169 -6.42 -7.54 11.21
C ASN A 169 -5.96 -8.55 10.14
N GLN A 170 -5.52 -8.10 8.98
CA GLN A 170 -4.97 -8.98 7.93
C GLN A 170 -3.71 -9.72 8.39
N MET A 171 -2.80 -9.02 9.06
CA MET A 171 -1.59 -9.64 9.59
C MET A 171 -1.90 -10.63 10.71
N ALA A 172 -2.88 -10.32 11.57
CA ALA A 172 -3.35 -11.23 12.60
C ALA A 172 -4.01 -12.49 12.00
N GLU A 173 -4.86 -12.34 11.00
CA GLU A 173 -5.50 -13.43 10.27
C GLU A 173 -4.48 -14.42 9.72
N LYS A 174 -3.43 -13.93 9.10
CA LYS A 174 -2.35 -14.76 8.56
C LYS A 174 -1.68 -15.61 9.65
N GLU A 175 -1.41 -15.03 10.82
CA GLU A 175 -0.85 -15.81 11.95
C GLU A 175 -1.84 -16.88 12.45
N ILE A 176 -3.16 -16.59 12.46
CA ILE A 176 -4.20 -17.57 12.81
C ILE A 176 -4.21 -18.72 11.81
N GLN A 177 -4.22 -18.45 10.52
CA GLN A 177 -4.20 -19.51 9.50
C GLN A 177 -2.96 -20.41 9.62
N ILE A 178 -1.79 -19.82 9.90
CA ILE A 178 -0.58 -20.60 10.16
C ILE A 178 -0.71 -21.43 11.46
N ALA A 179 -1.34 -20.88 12.50
CA ALA A 179 -1.56 -21.59 13.74
C ALA A 179 -2.50 -22.80 13.54
N GLU A 180 -3.57 -22.62 12.77
CA GLU A 180 -4.53 -23.68 12.42
C GLU A 180 -3.89 -24.78 11.56
N PHE A 181 -3.05 -24.41 10.60
CA PHE A 181 -2.24 -25.35 9.83
C PHE A 181 -1.36 -26.24 10.74
N TYR A 182 -0.80 -25.67 11.82
CA TYR A 182 -0.04 -26.44 12.81
C TYR A 182 -0.92 -27.30 13.71
N ILE A 183 -2.16 -26.89 14.01
CA ILE A 183 -3.14 -27.74 14.72
C ILE A 183 -3.41 -29.03 13.95
N GLU A 184 -3.72 -28.92 12.65
CA GLU A 184 -3.98 -30.08 11.78
C GLU A 184 -2.83 -31.08 11.79
N ARG A 185 -1.60 -30.60 11.95
CA ARG A 185 -0.38 -31.42 12.03
C ARG A 185 -0.01 -31.83 13.46
N LYS A 186 -0.85 -31.52 14.44
CA LYS A 186 -0.62 -31.78 15.87
C LYS A 186 0.69 -31.16 16.40
N SER A 187 1.17 -30.12 15.73
CA SER A 187 2.36 -29.35 16.13
C SER A 187 1.98 -28.26 17.13
N TRP A 188 1.49 -28.67 18.30
CA TRP A 188 0.85 -27.83 19.31
C TRP A 188 1.74 -26.62 19.74
N LEU A 189 3.05 -26.86 19.96
CA LEU A 189 3.96 -25.80 20.36
C LEU A 189 4.08 -24.72 19.28
N SER A 190 4.15 -25.12 18.01
CA SER A 190 4.23 -24.18 16.89
C SER A 190 2.93 -23.39 16.74
N SER A 191 1.79 -24.08 16.90
CA SER A 191 0.48 -23.45 16.90
C SER A 191 0.35 -22.40 18.01
N ALA A 192 0.68 -22.75 19.25
CA ALA A 192 0.65 -21.82 20.38
C ALA A 192 1.57 -20.58 20.15
N LYS A 193 2.76 -20.78 19.58
CA LYS A 193 3.67 -19.67 19.25
C LYS A 193 3.08 -18.70 18.23
N ARG A 194 2.42 -19.21 17.18
CA ARG A 194 1.75 -18.38 16.18
C ARG A 194 0.55 -17.64 16.76
N ALA A 195 -0.30 -18.33 17.51
CA ALA A 195 -1.42 -17.69 18.20
C ALA A 195 -0.95 -16.61 19.21
N LYS A 196 0.13 -16.88 19.95
CA LYS A 196 0.74 -15.89 20.86
C LYS A 196 1.23 -14.64 20.10
N ALA A 197 1.74 -14.79 18.86
CA ALA A 197 2.16 -13.66 18.05
C ALA A 197 0.98 -12.71 17.76
N VAL A 198 -0.23 -13.21 17.57
CA VAL A 198 -1.43 -12.36 17.41
C VAL A 198 -1.63 -11.49 18.65
N ILE A 199 -1.60 -12.07 19.83
CA ILE A 199 -1.83 -11.32 21.08
C ILE A 199 -0.74 -10.27 21.34
N THR A 200 0.52 -10.57 20.97
CA THR A 200 1.66 -9.70 21.29
C THR A 200 1.96 -8.64 20.23
N LYS A 201 1.78 -8.98 18.95
CA LYS A 201 2.11 -8.07 17.83
C LYS A 201 0.88 -7.34 17.28
N TYR A 202 -0.28 -7.98 17.34
CA TYR A 202 -1.52 -7.48 16.75
C TYR A 202 -2.66 -7.43 17.78
N PRO A 203 -2.47 -6.74 18.93
CA PRO A 203 -3.50 -6.65 19.96
C PRO A 203 -4.74 -5.92 19.45
N ASN A 204 -5.88 -6.19 20.09
CA ASN A 204 -7.17 -5.57 19.78
C ASN A 204 -7.62 -5.81 18.32
N THR A 205 -7.39 -7.02 17.81
CA THR A 205 -7.93 -7.46 16.52
C THR A 205 -9.13 -8.38 16.72
N ILE A 206 -9.95 -8.54 15.70
CA ILE A 206 -11.07 -9.50 15.71
C ILE A 206 -10.60 -10.94 15.92
N TRP A 207 -9.32 -11.22 15.73
CA TRP A 207 -8.68 -12.52 15.86
C TRP A 207 -8.18 -12.82 17.28
N THR A 208 -8.25 -11.84 18.19
CA THR A 208 -7.73 -11.98 19.57
C THR A 208 -8.32 -13.16 20.29
N LYS A 209 -9.67 -13.30 20.27
CA LYS A 209 -10.35 -14.43 20.91
C LYS A 209 -9.92 -15.76 20.30
N ARG A 210 -9.91 -15.86 18.98
CA ARG A 210 -9.49 -17.09 18.27
C ARG A 210 -8.06 -17.49 18.62
N ALA A 211 -7.16 -16.52 18.73
CA ALA A 211 -5.78 -16.76 19.16
C ALA A 211 -5.71 -17.36 20.57
N LEU A 212 -6.48 -16.81 21.52
CA LEU A 212 -6.55 -17.35 22.87
C LEU A 212 -7.12 -18.77 22.90
N ASP A 213 -8.18 -19.06 22.13
CA ASP A 213 -8.75 -20.40 22.02
C ASP A 213 -7.71 -21.42 21.48
N ILE A 214 -6.93 -21.02 20.47
CA ILE A 214 -5.84 -21.83 19.91
C ILE A 214 -4.72 -22.06 20.94
N MET A 215 -4.34 -21.03 21.70
CA MET A 215 -3.33 -21.15 22.76
C MET A 215 -3.81 -22.10 23.85
N LEU A 216 -5.06 -21.95 24.32
CA LEU A 216 -5.66 -22.80 25.31
C LEU A 216 -5.65 -24.27 24.89
N LEU A 217 -6.18 -24.56 23.68
CA LEU A 217 -6.17 -25.92 23.12
C LEU A 217 -4.75 -26.50 23.05
N SER A 218 -3.81 -25.71 22.55
CA SER A 218 -2.43 -26.15 22.38
C SER A 218 -1.74 -26.45 23.70
N TYR A 219 -1.94 -25.61 24.73
CA TYR A 219 -1.39 -25.82 26.07
C TYR A 219 -2.00 -27.04 26.75
N GLN A 220 -3.31 -27.28 26.61
CA GLN A 220 -3.96 -28.48 27.08
C GLN A 220 -3.38 -29.75 26.44
N LYS A 221 -3.13 -29.76 25.12
CA LYS A 221 -2.54 -30.87 24.39
C LYS A 221 -1.07 -31.11 24.73
N LEU A 222 -0.37 -30.10 25.24
CA LEU A 222 1.02 -30.16 25.71
C LEU A 222 1.11 -30.47 27.22
N GLU A 223 -0.02 -30.62 27.90
CA GLU A 223 -0.11 -30.84 29.36
C GLU A 223 0.52 -29.68 30.18
N LEU A 224 0.56 -28.46 29.59
CA LEU A 224 1.04 -27.23 30.24
C LEU A 224 -0.10 -26.60 31.04
N THR A 225 -0.47 -27.23 32.16
CA THR A 225 -1.67 -26.93 32.96
C THR A 225 -1.73 -25.46 33.43
N ASP A 226 -0.60 -24.92 33.89
CA ASP A 226 -0.54 -23.53 34.39
C ASP A 226 -0.82 -22.53 33.29
N LEU A 227 -0.20 -22.70 32.10
CA LEU A 227 -0.42 -21.85 30.96
C LEU A 227 -1.84 -21.96 30.39
N ALA A 228 -2.42 -23.15 30.42
CA ALA A 228 -3.80 -23.38 30.04
C ALA A 228 -4.76 -22.66 31.02
N ALA A 229 -4.54 -22.80 32.33
CA ALA A 229 -5.36 -22.13 33.35
C ALA A 229 -5.25 -20.58 33.24
N ASP A 230 -4.06 -20.03 33.02
CA ASP A 230 -3.88 -18.58 32.87
C ASP A 230 -4.52 -18.06 31.57
N THR A 231 -4.42 -18.82 30.47
CA THR A 231 -5.10 -18.48 29.23
C THR A 231 -6.61 -18.48 29.39
N GLN A 232 -7.17 -19.48 30.11
CA GLN A 232 -8.61 -19.57 30.40
C GLN A 232 -9.06 -18.33 31.22
N LYS A 233 -8.32 -17.95 32.27
CA LYS A 233 -8.63 -16.74 33.05
C LYS A 233 -8.68 -15.49 32.18
N ILE A 234 -7.74 -15.35 31.20
CA ILE A 234 -7.75 -14.22 30.25
C ILE A 234 -9.02 -14.25 29.41
N ILE A 235 -9.43 -15.42 28.92
CA ILE A 235 -10.68 -15.56 28.15
C ILE A 235 -11.89 -15.16 29.00
N ASP A 236 -11.97 -15.66 30.23
CA ASP A 236 -13.11 -15.43 31.13
C ASP A 236 -13.21 -13.97 31.60
N TYR A 237 -12.07 -13.27 31.71
CA TYR A 237 -12.02 -11.89 32.15
C TYR A 237 -12.37 -10.88 31.07
N ASN A 238 -12.18 -11.22 29.79
CA ASN A 238 -12.39 -10.28 28.69
C ASN A 238 -13.72 -10.52 28.00
N ASP A 239 -14.47 -9.45 27.76
CA ASP A 239 -15.59 -9.42 26.85
C ASP A 239 -15.11 -9.14 25.44
N PHE A 240 -15.34 -10.09 24.52
CA PHE A 240 -14.95 -9.96 23.13
C PHE A 240 -16.10 -9.51 22.22
N SER A 241 -17.26 -9.13 22.78
CA SER A 241 -18.43 -8.71 22.01
C SER A 241 -18.26 -7.36 21.31
N ASP A 242 -17.44 -6.48 21.88
CA ASP A 242 -17.21 -5.11 21.37
C ASP A 242 -16.15 -5.01 20.28
N ILE A 243 -15.49 -6.12 19.95
CA ILE A 243 -14.52 -6.11 18.85
C ILE A 243 -15.28 -6.07 17.54
N SER A 244 -15.38 -4.88 16.93
CA SER A 244 -16.06 -4.67 15.65
C SER A 244 -15.52 -5.61 14.59
N THR A 245 -16.38 -6.50 14.10
CA THR A 245 -16.09 -7.43 13.00
C THR A 245 -16.30 -6.79 11.63
N THR A 246 -16.88 -5.58 11.58
CA THR A 246 -17.23 -4.89 10.35
C THR A 246 -16.17 -3.88 9.99
N ILE A 247 -15.09 -4.37 9.34
CA ILE A 247 -14.23 -3.52 8.54
C ILE A 247 -14.81 -3.60 7.13
N ASP A 248 -15.41 -2.50 6.68
CA ASP A 248 -15.90 -2.37 5.31
C ASP A 248 -14.70 -2.14 4.37
N PRO A 249 -14.27 -3.14 3.59
CA PRO A 249 -13.13 -2.98 2.70
C PRO A 249 -13.40 -1.97 1.57
N ASP A 250 -14.65 -1.77 1.17
CA ASP A 250 -15.03 -0.84 0.10
C ASP A 250 -14.91 0.63 0.56
N LYS A 251 -14.89 0.87 1.87
CA LYS A 251 -14.71 2.20 2.44
C LYS A 251 -13.30 2.77 2.20
N TYR A 252 -12.31 1.91 1.93
CA TYR A 252 -10.89 2.27 1.78
C TYR A 252 -10.44 2.38 0.32
N GLY A 253 -11.31 2.06 -0.65
CA GLY A 253 -10.98 2.09 -2.08
C GLY A 253 -11.07 3.47 -2.75
N LYS A 254 -11.52 4.51 -2.04
CA LYS A 254 -11.58 5.85 -2.63
C LYS A 254 -10.20 6.50 -2.64
N ALA A 255 -9.78 6.91 -3.83
CA ALA A 255 -8.57 7.68 -4.02
C ALA A 255 -8.56 8.93 -3.11
N PRO A 256 -7.37 9.33 -2.58
CA PRO A 256 -7.25 10.61 -1.91
C PRO A 256 -7.66 11.75 -2.87
N PRO A 257 -8.19 12.86 -2.35
CA PRO A 257 -8.36 14.06 -3.16
C PRO A 257 -7.00 14.46 -3.75
N SER A 258 -7.01 14.99 -4.98
CA SER A 258 -5.87 15.69 -5.57
C SER A 258 -5.44 16.82 -4.63
N ILE A 259 -4.16 17.10 -4.58
CA ILE A 259 -3.56 18.18 -3.77
C ILE A 259 -3.96 19.53 -4.36
#